data_2038413d358ec28421c2faba853c288e
#
_entry.id   2038413d358ec28421c2faba853c288e
#
_cell.length_a   1.000
_cell.length_b   1.000
_cell.length_c   1.000
_cell.angle_alpha   90.00
_cell.angle_beta   90.00
_cell.angle_gamma   90.00
#
_symmetry.space_group_name_H-M   'P 1'
#
loop_
_entity.id
_entity.type
_entity.pdbx_description
1 polymer ?
#
loop_
_entity_poly.entity_id
_entity_poly.type
_entity_poly.pdbx_seq_one_letter_code
_entity_poly.pdbx_strand_id
1 'polypeptide(L)'
;GVDVRLGVEATPELVMRESPDAVIVAIGAEHVVPGIKGVECRHVMSVTDTDLKRRPMGKRVVIIGGGLSALECGIQLAYEGHEVEMLSRIAEDDSWREVMNELRSGLVELKDRYGVNFVGNANAVEITDSGVVYEKDGSLLETPADTVVLACGLEPNKNAIAAFKEMMPDVVVVGDARRVGNIFAANMDAFDVAVEL
;
A
#
# COMPACT_ATOMS: atom_id res chain seq x y z
N GLY A 1 -14.23 29.23 8.57
CA GLY A 1 -14.91 28.19 7.84
C GLY A 1 -14.06 27.71 6.67
N VAL A 2 -14.06 26.42 6.42
CA VAL A 2 -13.38 25.82 5.28
C VAL A 2 -14.44 25.49 4.22
N ASP A 3 -14.21 25.87 2.96
CA ASP A 3 -15.02 25.42 1.83
C ASP A 3 -14.53 24.05 1.35
N VAL A 4 -15.41 23.04 1.41
CA VAL A 4 -15.08 21.66 1.02
C VAL A 4 -15.81 21.33 -0.28
N ARG A 5 -15.07 20.98 -1.33
CA ARG A 5 -15.61 20.62 -2.64
C ARG A 5 -15.39 19.14 -2.93
N LEU A 6 -16.41 18.34 -2.70
CA LEU A 6 -16.38 16.91 -2.97
C LEU A 6 -16.71 16.60 -4.44
N GLY A 7 -16.12 15.51 -4.97
CA GLY A 7 -16.34 15.08 -6.36
C GLY A 7 -15.74 15.99 -7.42
N VAL A 8 -14.80 16.86 -7.01
CA VAL A 8 -14.06 17.76 -7.89
C VAL A 8 -12.61 17.34 -7.94
N GLU A 9 -12.08 17.07 -9.11
CA GLU A 9 -10.65 16.86 -9.32
C GLU A 9 -9.94 18.23 -9.29
N ALA A 10 -9.06 18.40 -8.31
CA ALA A 10 -8.25 19.61 -8.16
C ALA A 10 -7.07 19.57 -9.13
N THR A 11 -7.29 19.94 -10.40
CA THR A 11 -6.19 20.09 -11.35
C THR A 11 -5.40 21.38 -11.10
N PRO A 12 -4.12 21.47 -11.49
CA PRO A 12 -3.34 22.72 -11.37
C PRO A 12 -4.05 23.93 -11.99
N GLU A 13 -4.70 23.77 -13.16
CA GLU A 13 -5.43 24.84 -13.84
C GLU A 13 -6.67 25.31 -13.07
N LEU A 14 -7.37 24.37 -12.39
CA LEU A 14 -8.50 24.72 -11.53
C LEU A 14 -8.02 25.54 -10.33
N VAL A 15 -6.95 25.08 -9.68
CA VAL A 15 -6.38 25.75 -8.50
C VAL A 15 -5.86 27.15 -8.86
N MET A 16 -5.16 27.29 -9.97
CA MET A 16 -4.69 28.60 -10.45
C MET A 16 -5.82 29.61 -10.69
N ARG A 17 -6.97 29.16 -11.20
CA ARG A 17 -8.12 30.05 -11.42
C ARG A 17 -8.71 30.61 -10.12
N GLU A 18 -8.54 29.92 -9.01
CA GLU A 18 -8.95 30.40 -7.68
C GLU A 18 -8.00 31.47 -7.13
N SER A 19 -6.82 31.64 -7.73
CA SER A 19 -5.80 32.63 -7.34
C SER A 19 -5.46 32.58 -5.85
N PRO A 20 -5.12 31.42 -5.27
CA PRO A 20 -4.80 31.31 -3.85
C PRO A 20 -3.47 32.00 -3.52
N ASP A 21 -3.32 32.50 -2.29
CA ASP A 21 -2.06 33.04 -1.78
C ASP A 21 -1.02 31.94 -1.49
N ALA A 22 -1.49 30.73 -1.16
CA ALA A 22 -0.66 29.56 -0.93
C ALA A 22 -1.38 28.28 -1.36
N VAL A 23 -0.63 27.24 -1.76
CA VAL A 23 -1.18 25.93 -2.14
C VAL A 23 -0.47 24.84 -1.37
N ILE A 24 -1.24 24.02 -0.66
CA ILE A 24 -0.74 22.81 0.00
C ILE A 24 -1.26 21.60 -0.79
N VAL A 25 -0.33 20.75 -1.27
CA VAL A 25 -0.62 19.50 -1.97
C VAL A 25 -0.50 18.33 -0.99
N ALA A 26 -1.64 17.75 -0.64
CA ALA A 26 -1.79 16.63 0.30
C ALA A 26 -2.54 15.46 -0.35
N ILE A 27 -2.13 15.11 -1.58
CA ILE A 27 -2.82 14.10 -2.44
C ILE A 27 -2.51 12.65 -2.07
N GLY A 28 -1.72 12.42 -1.02
CA GLY A 28 -1.37 11.09 -0.55
C GLY A 28 -0.38 10.37 -1.46
N ALA A 29 -0.50 9.05 -1.52
CA ALA A 29 0.38 8.16 -2.27
C ALA A 29 -0.42 7.08 -2.99
N GLU A 30 0.21 6.42 -3.95
CA GLU A 30 -0.37 5.35 -4.76
C GLU A 30 0.29 4.00 -4.43
N HIS A 31 -0.41 2.90 -4.71
CA HIS A 31 0.14 1.57 -4.53
C HIS A 31 1.30 1.31 -5.50
N VAL A 32 2.39 0.80 -4.97
CA VAL A 32 3.49 0.31 -5.81
C VAL A 32 3.03 -0.94 -6.54
N VAL A 33 3.04 -0.88 -7.88
CA VAL A 33 2.85 -2.04 -8.73
C VAL A 33 4.22 -2.61 -9.08
N PRO A 34 4.58 -3.79 -8.56
CA PRO A 34 5.92 -4.35 -8.81
C PRO A 34 6.06 -4.78 -10.27
N GLY A 35 7.30 -4.73 -10.79
CA GLY A 35 7.62 -5.19 -12.14
C GLY A 35 7.64 -6.73 -12.26
N ILE A 36 6.59 -7.39 -11.80
CA ILE A 36 6.42 -8.84 -11.84
C ILE A 36 5.56 -9.18 -13.05
N LYS A 37 5.95 -10.19 -13.83
CA LYS A 37 5.15 -10.67 -14.95
C LYS A 37 3.78 -11.15 -14.44
N GLY A 38 2.70 -10.73 -15.08
CA GLY A 38 1.33 -11.13 -14.75
C GLY A 38 0.63 -10.24 -13.70
N VAL A 39 1.20 -9.08 -13.32
CA VAL A 39 0.53 -8.14 -12.41
C VAL A 39 -0.81 -7.62 -12.94
N GLU A 40 -1.02 -7.68 -14.25
CA GLU A 40 -2.24 -7.29 -14.97
C GLU A 40 -3.31 -8.38 -15.01
N CYS A 41 -3.05 -9.56 -14.47
CA CYS A 41 -4.02 -10.66 -14.44
C CYS A 41 -5.29 -10.27 -13.66
N ARG A 42 -6.46 -10.77 -14.13
CA ARG A 42 -7.77 -10.40 -13.58
C ARG A 42 -7.94 -10.69 -12.09
N HIS A 43 -7.24 -11.69 -11.56
CA HIS A 43 -7.30 -12.10 -10.16
C HIS A 43 -6.29 -11.37 -9.27
N VAL A 44 -5.56 -10.40 -9.83
CA VAL A 44 -4.66 -9.50 -9.08
C VAL A 44 -5.43 -8.27 -8.61
N MET A 45 -5.21 -7.85 -7.36
CA MET A 45 -5.82 -6.66 -6.79
C MET A 45 -4.90 -6.03 -5.73
N SER A 46 -5.12 -4.75 -5.42
CA SER A 46 -4.40 -4.07 -4.35
C SER A 46 -4.97 -4.41 -2.96
N VAL A 47 -4.20 -4.15 -1.90
CA VAL A 47 -4.71 -4.22 -0.52
C VAL A 47 -5.98 -3.37 -0.38
N THR A 48 -5.98 -2.13 -0.87
CA THR A 48 -7.16 -1.24 -0.77
C THR A 48 -8.38 -1.82 -1.48
N ASP A 49 -8.21 -2.41 -2.67
CA ASP A 49 -9.34 -3.06 -3.37
C ASP A 49 -9.87 -4.25 -2.58
N THR A 50 -8.99 -4.97 -1.90
CA THR A 50 -9.31 -6.09 -1.03
C THR A 50 -10.10 -5.63 0.20
N ASP A 51 -9.61 -4.63 0.91
CA ASP A 51 -10.24 -4.09 2.12
C ASP A 51 -11.63 -3.48 1.83
N LEU A 52 -11.76 -2.81 0.69
CA LEU A 52 -13.03 -2.25 0.22
C LEU A 52 -13.96 -3.28 -0.45
N LYS A 53 -13.54 -4.54 -0.54
CA LYS A 53 -14.31 -5.66 -1.14
C LYS A 53 -14.83 -5.32 -2.54
N ARG A 54 -14.01 -4.62 -3.34
CA ARG A 54 -14.39 -4.15 -4.68
C ARG A 54 -14.66 -5.26 -5.68
N ARG A 55 -14.07 -6.44 -5.43
CA ARG A 55 -14.24 -7.63 -6.28
C ARG A 55 -14.34 -8.89 -5.42
N PRO A 56 -15.04 -9.94 -5.88
CA PRO A 56 -15.05 -11.23 -5.20
C PRO A 56 -13.65 -11.85 -5.22
N MET A 57 -13.30 -12.55 -4.16
CA MET A 57 -12.04 -13.29 -4.02
C MET A 57 -12.30 -14.79 -3.96
N GLY A 58 -11.32 -15.57 -4.42
CA GLY A 58 -11.32 -17.01 -4.32
C GLY A 58 -10.88 -17.51 -2.95
N LYS A 59 -10.79 -18.81 -2.79
CA LYS A 59 -10.48 -19.45 -1.50
C LYS A 59 -9.01 -19.26 -1.11
N ARG A 60 -8.09 -19.46 -2.06
CA ARG A 60 -6.64 -19.38 -1.84
C ARG A 60 -6.16 -17.98 -2.22
N VAL A 61 -5.61 -17.27 -1.26
CA VAL A 61 -5.12 -15.91 -1.45
C VAL A 61 -3.62 -15.86 -1.20
N VAL A 62 -2.88 -15.38 -2.17
CA VAL A 62 -1.45 -15.08 -2.02
C VAL A 62 -1.26 -13.57 -1.94
N ILE A 63 -0.62 -13.11 -0.86
CA ILE A 63 -0.27 -11.70 -0.67
C ILE A 63 1.21 -11.51 -1.01
N ILE A 64 1.51 -10.65 -1.99
CA ILE A 64 2.88 -10.28 -2.32
C ILE A 64 3.23 -9.01 -1.53
N GLY A 65 4.04 -9.19 -0.49
CA GLY A 65 4.46 -8.15 0.45
C GLY A 65 4.55 -8.67 1.87
N GLY A 66 5.37 -8.03 2.70
CA GLY A 66 5.63 -8.42 4.09
C GLY A 66 5.50 -7.26 5.09
N GLY A 67 4.94 -6.12 4.68
CA GLY A 67 4.72 -4.97 5.55
C GLY A 67 3.52 -5.13 6.48
N LEU A 68 3.27 -4.10 7.30
CA LEU A 68 2.17 -4.10 8.27
C LEU A 68 0.81 -4.25 7.57
N SER A 69 0.54 -3.49 6.50
CA SER A 69 -0.73 -3.58 5.75
C SER A 69 -0.95 -4.96 5.13
N ALA A 70 0.13 -5.66 4.70
CA ALA A 70 0.05 -7.03 4.22
C ALA A 70 -0.37 -7.99 5.34
N LEU A 71 0.22 -7.83 6.53
CA LEU A 71 -0.10 -8.65 7.70
C LEU A 71 -1.54 -8.46 8.15
N GLU A 72 -1.99 -7.21 8.30
CA GLU A 72 -3.36 -6.88 8.72
C GLU A 72 -4.39 -7.41 7.72
N CYS A 73 -4.15 -7.19 6.42
CA CYS A 73 -4.98 -7.74 5.33
C CYS A 73 -5.02 -9.28 5.39
N GLY A 74 -3.86 -9.93 5.55
CA GLY A 74 -3.76 -11.38 5.64
C GLY A 74 -4.54 -11.96 6.81
N ILE A 75 -4.44 -11.35 8.00
CA ILE A 75 -5.19 -11.74 9.20
C ILE A 75 -6.70 -11.59 8.94
N GLN A 76 -7.12 -10.46 8.38
CA GLN A 76 -8.54 -10.21 8.09
C GLN A 76 -9.11 -11.24 7.11
N LEU A 77 -8.39 -11.53 6.03
CA LEU A 77 -8.81 -12.52 5.04
C LEU A 77 -8.88 -13.94 5.63
N ALA A 78 -7.90 -14.31 6.45
CA ALA A 78 -7.90 -15.61 7.13
C ALA A 78 -9.05 -15.72 8.15
N TYR A 79 -9.35 -14.64 8.88
CA TYR A 79 -10.53 -14.54 9.75
C TYR A 79 -11.85 -14.70 8.97
N GLU A 80 -11.92 -14.18 7.75
CA GLU A 80 -13.07 -14.33 6.84
C GLU A 80 -13.13 -15.73 6.19
N GLY A 81 -12.14 -16.58 6.45
CA GLY A 81 -12.14 -17.98 6.05
C GLY A 81 -11.36 -18.28 4.76
N HIS A 82 -10.56 -17.35 4.26
CA HIS A 82 -9.62 -17.61 3.16
C HIS A 82 -8.38 -18.39 3.65
N GLU A 83 -7.75 -19.11 2.74
CA GLU A 83 -6.44 -19.73 2.93
C GLU A 83 -5.38 -18.74 2.47
N VAL A 84 -4.61 -18.18 3.40
CA VAL A 84 -3.73 -17.04 3.11
C VAL A 84 -2.27 -17.43 3.22
N GLU A 85 -1.51 -17.14 2.17
CA GLU A 85 -0.06 -17.19 2.15
C GLU A 85 0.52 -15.81 1.82
N MET A 86 1.52 -15.37 2.60
CA MET A 86 2.25 -14.13 2.37
C MET A 86 3.64 -14.43 1.84
N LEU A 87 4.01 -13.84 0.71
CA LEU A 87 5.36 -13.91 0.13
C LEU A 87 6.11 -12.62 0.41
N SER A 88 7.16 -12.66 1.20
CA SER A 88 7.97 -11.50 1.56
C SER A 88 9.42 -11.67 1.17
N ARG A 89 10.05 -10.64 0.60
CA ARG A 89 11.49 -10.59 0.37
C ARG A 89 12.31 -10.49 1.66
N ILE A 90 11.66 -10.11 2.75
CA ILE A 90 12.27 -9.96 4.08
C ILE A 90 11.92 -11.17 4.92
N ALA A 91 12.86 -11.63 5.76
CA ALA A 91 12.60 -12.69 6.72
C ALA A 91 11.51 -12.28 7.74
N GLU A 92 10.79 -13.23 8.30
CA GLU A 92 9.72 -12.95 9.26
C GLU A 92 10.22 -12.19 10.49
N ASP A 93 11.36 -12.60 11.04
CA ASP A 93 11.99 -11.97 12.21
C ASP A 93 12.40 -10.51 11.97
N ASP A 94 12.64 -10.13 10.72
CA ASP A 94 13.03 -8.79 10.31
C ASP A 94 11.83 -7.93 9.90
N SER A 95 10.71 -8.58 9.63
CA SER A 95 9.45 -7.92 9.31
C SER A 95 8.87 -7.26 10.56
N TRP A 96 8.21 -6.13 10.38
CA TRP A 96 7.50 -5.41 11.44
C TRP A 96 8.35 -4.93 12.64
N ARG A 97 9.68 -4.85 12.51
CA ARG A 97 10.56 -4.37 13.60
C ARG A 97 10.26 -2.93 14.05
N GLU A 98 9.76 -2.11 13.15
CA GLU A 98 9.40 -0.72 13.42
C GLU A 98 8.00 -0.57 14.04
N VAL A 99 7.24 -1.66 14.13
CA VAL A 99 5.94 -1.67 14.80
C VAL A 99 6.14 -1.77 16.30
N MET A 100 5.38 -1.01 17.07
CA MET A 100 5.41 -1.08 18.54
C MET A 100 5.26 -2.52 19.03
N ASN A 101 6.05 -2.92 20.01
CA ASN A 101 6.16 -4.32 20.44
C ASN A 101 4.80 -4.94 20.83
N GLU A 102 3.95 -4.19 21.52
CA GLU A 102 2.64 -4.66 21.97
C GLU A 102 1.72 -4.95 20.78
N LEU A 103 1.67 -4.03 19.82
CA LEU A 103 0.88 -4.20 18.61
C LEU A 103 1.42 -5.37 17.77
N ARG A 104 2.73 -5.41 17.57
CA ARG A 104 3.38 -6.50 16.81
C ARG A 104 3.09 -7.87 17.41
N SER A 105 3.23 -8.02 18.74
CA SER A 105 2.97 -9.29 19.42
C SER A 105 1.52 -9.74 19.25
N GLY A 106 0.56 -8.82 19.34
CA GLY A 106 -0.85 -9.12 19.12
C GLY A 106 -1.15 -9.54 17.68
N LEU A 107 -0.55 -8.87 16.69
CA LEU A 107 -0.73 -9.22 15.28
C LEU A 107 -0.08 -10.57 14.91
N VAL A 108 1.10 -10.85 15.45
CA VAL A 108 1.77 -12.16 15.24
C VAL A 108 0.92 -13.29 15.87
N GLU A 109 0.39 -13.09 17.08
CA GLU A 109 -0.52 -14.06 17.68
C GLU A 109 -1.78 -14.30 16.83
N LEU A 110 -2.37 -13.24 16.26
CA LEU A 110 -3.54 -13.36 15.38
C LEU A 110 -3.19 -14.07 14.06
N LYS A 111 -2.03 -13.74 13.47
CA LYS A 111 -1.49 -14.42 12.29
C LYS A 111 -1.41 -15.93 12.50
N ASP A 112 -0.83 -16.35 13.62
CA ASP A 112 -0.68 -17.77 13.97
C ASP A 112 -2.04 -18.41 14.28
N ARG A 113 -2.89 -17.73 15.03
CA ARG A 113 -4.23 -18.20 15.40
C ARG A 113 -5.12 -18.46 14.19
N TYR A 114 -5.08 -17.62 13.18
CA TYR A 114 -5.87 -17.75 11.96
C TYR A 114 -5.15 -18.51 10.84
N GLY A 115 -3.91 -18.95 11.07
CA GLY A 115 -3.18 -19.80 10.15
C GLY A 115 -2.68 -19.10 8.89
N VAL A 116 -2.36 -17.80 8.98
CA VAL A 116 -1.70 -17.10 7.88
C VAL A 116 -0.28 -17.63 7.72
N ASN A 117 0.01 -18.24 6.57
CA ASN A 117 1.35 -18.74 6.25
C ASN A 117 2.25 -17.60 5.77
N PHE A 118 3.37 -17.36 6.46
CA PHE A 118 4.34 -16.34 6.07
C PHE A 118 5.60 -17.03 5.49
N VAL A 119 5.90 -16.72 4.23
CA VAL A 119 7.09 -17.22 3.53
C VAL A 119 8.07 -16.06 3.36
N GLY A 120 9.03 -15.97 4.27
CA GLY A 120 10.10 -14.98 4.20
C GLY A 120 11.21 -15.38 3.22
N ASN A 121 12.02 -14.38 2.81
CA ASN A 121 13.08 -14.52 1.81
C ASN A 121 12.57 -15.10 0.49
N ALA A 122 11.31 -14.80 0.15
CA ALA A 122 10.61 -15.20 -1.07
C ALA A 122 10.43 -14.01 -2.01
N ASN A 123 10.98 -14.09 -3.20
CA ASN A 123 10.87 -13.05 -4.21
C ASN A 123 9.91 -13.51 -5.30
N ALA A 124 8.69 -12.96 -5.35
CA ALA A 124 7.73 -13.26 -6.41
C ALA A 124 8.28 -12.77 -7.76
N VAL A 125 8.28 -13.65 -8.76
CA VAL A 125 8.83 -13.37 -10.10
C VAL A 125 7.81 -13.44 -11.22
N GLU A 126 6.73 -14.22 -11.05
CA GLU A 126 5.65 -14.33 -12.02
C GLU A 126 4.31 -14.65 -11.33
N ILE A 127 3.26 -14.00 -11.79
CA ILE A 127 1.87 -14.35 -11.46
C ILE A 127 1.29 -15.05 -12.68
N THR A 128 0.81 -16.27 -12.47
CA THR A 128 0.17 -17.12 -13.51
C THR A 128 -1.33 -17.16 -13.30
N ASP A 129 -2.08 -17.76 -14.22
CA ASP A 129 -3.52 -17.95 -14.05
C ASP A 129 -3.89 -18.85 -12.86
N SER A 130 -2.95 -19.62 -12.32
CA SER A 130 -3.15 -20.62 -11.27
C SER A 130 -2.45 -20.32 -9.97
N GLY A 131 -1.52 -19.33 -9.92
CA GLY A 131 -0.72 -19.10 -8.73
C GLY A 131 0.36 -18.05 -8.90
N VAL A 132 1.36 -18.12 -8.00
CA VAL A 132 2.51 -17.23 -7.98
C VAL A 132 3.79 -18.06 -7.99
N VAL A 133 4.65 -17.78 -8.95
CA VAL A 133 6.02 -18.30 -8.98
C VAL A 133 6.93 -17.36 -8.22
N TYR A 134 7.73 -17.91 -7.31
CA TYR A 134 8.68 -17.13 -6.52
C TYR A 134 10.02 -17.84 -6.39
N GLU A 135 11.07 -17.06 -6.21
CA GLU A 135 12.42 -17.55 -5.93
C GLU A 135 12.65 -17.56 -4.42
N LYS A 136 13.17 -18.67 -3.91
CA LYS A 136 13.61 -18.83 -2.53
C LYS A 136 14.80 -19.79 -2.47
N ASP A 137 15.86 -19.38 -1.77
CA ASP A 137 17.09 -20.18 -1.58
C ASP A 137 17.68 -20.69 -2.92
N GLY A 138 17.62 -19.85 -3.97
CA GLY A 138 18.11 -20.18 -5.31
C GLY A 138 17.24 -21.16 -6.10
N SER A 139 16.06 -21.51 -5.60
CA SER A 139 15.10 -22.39 -6.27
C SER A 139 13.84 -21.62 -6.65
N LEU A 140 13.28 -21.95 -7.83
CA LEU A 140 11.96 -21.49 -8.23
C LEU A 140 10.90 -22.43 -7.66
N LEU A 141 9.96 -21.87 -6.95
CA LEU A 141 8.82 -22.53 -6.33
C LEU A 141 7.52 -21.91 -6.84
N GLU A 142 6.43 -22.64 -6.75
CA GLU A 142 5.10 -22.15 -7.12
C GLU A 142 4.12 -22.40 -5.98
N THR A 143 3.27 -21.42 -5.70
CA THR A 143 2.15 -21.54 -4.77
C THR A 143 0.83 -21.26 -5.51
N PRO A 144 -0.19 -22.10 -5.35
CA PRO A 144 -1.46 -21.90 -6.03
C PRO A 144 -2.25 -20.73 -5.42
N ALA A 145 -2.87 -19.91 -6.28
CA ALA A 145 -3.69 -18.78 -5.87
C ALA A 145 -4.94 -18.64 -6.75
N ASP A 146 -6.07 -18.38 -6.12
CA ASP A 146 -7.30 -17.96 -6.79
C ASP A 146 -7.39 -16.42 -6.84
N THR A 147 -6.67 -15.76 -5.93
CA THR A 147 -6.54 -14.29 -5.85
C THR A 147 -5.13 -13.94 -5.41
N VAL A 148 -4.55 -12.91 -6.03
CA VAL A 148 -3.27 -12.35 -5.64
C VAL A 148 -3.47 -10.92 -5.17
N VAL A 149 -2.96 -10.59 -3.98
CA VAL A 149 -3.03 -9.26 -3.38
C VAL A 149 -1.66 -8.61 -3.42
N LEU A 150 -1.55 -7.44 -4.04
CA LEU A 150 -0.33 -6.66 -4.04
C LEU A 150 -0.29 -5.75 -2.82
N ALA A 151 0.68 -5.98 -1.95
CA ALA A 151 0.95 -5.21 -0.73
C ALA A 151 2.42 -4.74 -0.70
N CYS A 152 2.89 -4.22 -1.86
CA CYS A 152 4.29 -3.87 -2.10
C CYS A 152 4.68 -2.46 -1.59
N GLY A 153 3.80 -1.82 -0.83
CA GLY A 153 3.99 -0.48 -0.29
C GLY A 153 3.28 0.60 -1.11
N LEU A 154 3.60 1.84 -0.76
CA LEU A 154 3.06 3.05 -1.38
C LEU A 154 4.20 3.92 -1.87
N GLU A 155 3.94 4.76 -2.87
CA GLU A 155 4.85 5.83 -3.33
C GLU A 155 4.08 7.10 -3.70
N PRO A 156 4.70 8.29 -3.50
CA PRO A 156 4.08 9.54 -3.93
C PRO A 156 3.81 9.56 -5.43
N ASN A 157 2.66 10.12 -5.85
CA ASN A 157 2.41 10.39 -7.27
C ASN A 157 3.27 11.56 -7.76
N LYS A 158 4.50 11.24 -8.17
CA LYS A 158 5.50 12.23 -8.60
C LYS A 158 5.04 13.06 -9.79
N ASN A 159 4.27 12.46 -10.70
CA ASN A 159 3.79 13.14 -11.91
C ASN A 159 2.75 14.21 -11.55
N ALA A 160 1.77 13.88 -10.71
CA ALA A 160 0.78 14.83 -10.23
C ALA A 160 1.45 15.98 -9.45
N ILE A 161 2.39 15.66 -8.56
CA ILE A 161 3.13 16.66 -7.79
C ILE A 161 3.96 17.58 -8.72
N ALA A 162 4.62 17.01 -9.73
CA ALA A 162 5.40 17.77 -10.70
C ALA A 162 4.51 18.75 -11.49
N ALA A 163 3.31 18.34 -11.91
CA ALA A 163 2.36 19.19 -12.60
C ALA A 163 1.95 20.41 -11.76
N PHE A 164 1.71 20.25 -10.45
CA PHE A 164 1.45 21.38 -9.56
C PHE A 164 2.66 22.31 -9.43
N LYS A 165 3.88 21.77 -9.25
CA LYS A 165 5.10 22.55 -9.10
C LYS A 165 5.49 23.31 -10.37
N GLU A 166 5.19 22.78 -11.53
CA GLU A 166 5.47 23.45 -12.81
C GLU A 166 4.62 24.71 -12.98
N MET A 167 3.35 24.66 -12.57
CA MET A 167 2.43 25.78 -12.71
C MET A 167 2.47 26.75 -11.51
N MET A 168 2.86 26.27 -10.35
CA MET A 168 2.88 27.03 -9.08
C MET A 168 4.17 26.70 -8.30
N PRO A 169 5.27 27.43 -8.52
CA PRO A 169 6.57 27.12 -7.91
C PRO A 169 6.58 27.08 -6.38
N ASP A 170 5.72 27.88 -5.74
CA ASP A 170 5.62 27.98 -4.27
C ASP A 170 4.66 26.97 -3.63
N VAL A 171 4.33 25.89 -4.35
CA VAL A 171 3.51 24.80 -3.82
C VAL A 171 4.27 24.04 -2.72
N VAL A 172 3.59 23.87 -1.59
CA VAL A 172 4.09 23.06 -0.48
C VAL A 172 3.45 21.66 -0.53
N VAL A 173 4.27 20.61 -0.47
CA VAL A 173 3.82 19.22 -0.50
C VAL A 173 3.96 18.63 0.89
N VAL A 174 2.89 17.99 1.42
CA VAL A 174 2.85 17.45 2.78
C VAL A 174 2.35 15.99 2.83
N GLY A 175 2.62 15.33 3.95
CA GLY A 175 2.19 13.97 4.23
C GLY A 175 2.75 12.94 3.24
N ASP A 176 1.96 11.91 2.92
CA ASP A 176 2.39 10.83 2.03
C ASP A 176 2.68 11.28 0.59
N ALA A 177 2.14 12.42 0.18
CA ALA A 177 2.53 13.05 -1.09
C ALA A 177 3.99 13.53 -1.07
N ARG A 178 4.53 13.89 0.09
CA ARG A 178 5.95 14.25 0.26
C ARG A 178 6.81 13.03 0.53
N ARG A 179 6.40 12.23 1.51
CA ARG A 179 7.08 11.00 1.92
C ARG A 179 6.10 10.09 2.65
N VAL A 180 5.94 8.89 2.13
CA VAL A 180 5.09 7.86 2.76
C VAL A 180 5.54 7.62 4.20
N GLY A 181 4.58 7.64 5.14
CA GLY A 181 4.80 7.49 6.56
C GLY A 181 3.56 7.01 7.29
N ASN A 182 3.41 7.49 8.52
CA ASN A 182 2.24 7.22 9.35
C ASN A 182 1.41 8.51 9.57
N ILE A 183 0.23 8.35 10.15
CA ILE A 183 -0.69 9.47 10.42
C ILE A 183 -0.02 10.57 11.27
N PHE A 184 0.80 10.18 12.24
CA PHE A 184 1.52 11.14 13.08
C PHE A 184 2.49 12.00 12.25
N ALA A 185 3.27 11.39 11.37
CA ALA A 185 4.20 12.10 10.49
C ALA A 185 3.45 13.04 9.54
N ALA A 186 2.32 12.58 8.95
CA ALA A 186 1.52 13.40 8.07
C ALA A 186 0.91 14.62 8.81
N ASN A 187 0.42 14.44 10.02
CA ASN A 187 -0.13 15.51 10.84
C ASN A 187 0.94 16.54 11.27
N MET A 188 2.12 16.06 11.67
CA MET A 188 3.23 16.95 12.01
C MET A 188 3.69 17.78 10.81
N ASP A 189 3.84 17.14 9.65
CA ASP A 189 4.24 17.79 8.41
C ASP A 189 3.23 18.87 7.99
N ALA A 190 1.93 18.59 8.12
CA ALA A 190 0.87 19.57 7.86
C ALA A 190 0.85 20.72 8.88
N PHE A 191 1.08 20.42 10.16
CA PHE A 191 1.14 21.42 11.23
C PHE A 191 2.30 22.38 11.03
N ASP A 192 3.51 21.86 10.78
CA ASP A 192 4.71 22.66 10.57
C ASP A 192 4.52 23.66 9.41
N VAL A 193 3.93 23.21 8.32
CA VAL A 193 3.62 24.09 7.18
C VAL A 193 2.56 25.14 7.54
N ALA A 194 1.50 24.72 8.24
CA ALA A 194 0.36 25.64 8.53
C ALA A 194 0.73 26.77 9.50
N VAL A 195 1.77 26.62 10.33
CA VAL A 195 2.23 27.69 11.25
C VAL A 195 3.21 28.65 10.57
N GLU A 196 3.74 28.32 9.40
CA GLU A 196 4.64 29.18 8.61
C GLU A 196 3.88 30.00 7.53
N LEU A 197 2.64 29.64 7.22
CA LEU A 197 1.77 30.36 6.28
C LEU A 197 0.97 31.48 6.97
#